data_f0c3be64465ba465abf7e96b2d7a0555
#
_entry.id   f0c3be64465ba465abf7e96b2d7a0555
#
_cell.length_a   1.000
_cell.length_b   1.000
_cell.length_c   1.000
_cell.angle_alpha   90.00
_cell.angle_beta   90.00
_cell.angle_gamma   90.00
#
_symmetry.space_group_name_H-M   'P 1'
#
loop_
_entity.id
_entity.type
_entity.pdbx_description
1 polymer ?
#
loop_
_entity_poly.entity_id
_entity_poly.type
_entity_poly.pdbx_seq_one_letter_code
_entity_poly.pdbx_strand_id
1 'polypeptide(L)'
;GAKIFISAGEHDMVPNILHLVLARLPDAPAGSKGISLFLVPKFLVGADGSLGERNAIFCAGLEHKMGIHGNATCQIVLEGAVGTMVGEPNKGLAAMFVMMNAARLGVGVQSLGLTEVAYQNAVVYAKDRLQMRALSGPKAPDKPADPIIVHPDVRKMLMTARAYAEGGRALAIYTALLIDKELNHPDADVRKECADEVALLTPIVKAFLSDNGWIATSHCMQVYGGHGFIHEWGMEQYVRDSRINMIYEGTNTIQSLDLLGRKVLGDNGAKLKKFGRKIAEFVEEEGISEAMQEFVNPLAELGDKVTKLTTEIGMKAFQNPDEVGAAAVDYLRVCGHLVFAYFFARMAKVALEHKDSGETFYKAKLTTARFYFAKLLPETAGLIRTCRAGLAPLMEMDEALF
;
A
#
# COMPACT_ATOMS: atom_id res chain seq x y z
N GLY A 1 -2.60 3.92 32.63
CA GLY A 1 -2.41 4.60 31.35
C GLY A 1 -3.48 4.21 30.35
N ALA A 2 -3.62 4.97 29.22
CA ALA A 2 -4.63 4.70 28.20
C ALA A 2 -3.98 4.49 26.82
N LYS A 3 -4.62 3.65 26.01
CA LYS A 3 -4.31 3.41 24.61
C LYS A 3 -5.58 3.53 23.78
N ILE A 4 -5.52 4.16 22.64
CA ILE A 4 -6.67 4.39 21.75
C ILE A 4 -6.47 3.69 20.40
N PHE A 5 -7.56 3.52 19.68
CA PHE A 5 -7.58 2.92 18.34
C PHE A 5 -7.02 1.48 18.29
N ILE A 6 -7.28 0.68 19.34
CA ILE A 6 -6.78 -0.68 19.40
C ILE A 6 -7.73 -1.63 18.69
N SER A 7 -7.34 -2.06 17.50
CA SER A 7 -8.10 -3.02 16.70
C SER A 7 -8.19 -4.36 17.43
N ALA A 8 -9.41 -4.90 17.56
CA ALA A 8 -9.70 -6.12 18.30
C ALA A 8 -9.12 -6.13 19.73
N GLY A 9 -9.12 -4.96 20.39
CA GLY A 9 -8.54 -4.80 21.73
C GLY A 9 -9.30 -5.53 22.82
N GLU A 10 -10.58 -5.84 22.63
CA GLU A 10 -11.43 -6.64 23.51
C GLU A 10 -12.41 -7.46 22.69
N HIS A 11 -12.53 -8.74 22.98
CA HIS A 11 -13.49 -9.67 22.37
C HIS A 11 -13.56 -10.97 23.19
N ASP A 12 -14.47 -11.86 22.84
CA ASP A 12 -14.72 -13.16 23.47
C ASP A 12 -14.47 -14.37 22.55
N MET A 13 -13.84 -14.13 21.39
CA MET A 13 -13.55 -15.19 20.39
C MET A 13 -12.46 -16.18 20.81
N VAL A 14 -11.66 -15.82 21.82
CA VAL A 14 -10.59 -16.65 22.39
C VAL A 14 -10.58 -16.53 23.92
N PRO A 15 -10.01 -17.54 24.63
CA PRO A 15 -9.98 -17.53 26.09
C PRO A 15 -9.18 -16.37 26.69
N ASN A 16 -8.14 -15.88 26.03
CA ASN A 16 -7.29 -14.79 26.49
C ASN A 16 -6.83 -13.90 25.35
N ILE A 17 -6.49 -12.65 25.64
CA ILE A 17 -5.89 -11.71 24.71
C ILE A 17 -4.55 -11.27 25.29
N LEU A 18 -3.49 -11.33 24.48
CA LEU A 18 -2.16 -10.88 24.84
C LEU A 18 -1.85 -9.58 24.13
N HIS A 19 -1.76 -8.48 24.89
CA HIS A 19 -1.47 -7.17 24.32
C HIS A 19 0.04 -6.89 24.32
N LEU A 20 0.59 -6.47 23.17
CA LEU A 20 1.92 -5.87 23.11
C LEU A 20 1.78 -4.37 23.37
N VAL A 21 2.28 -3.91 24.52
CA VAL A 21 2.08 -2.55 25.02
C VAL A 21 3.40 -1.80 25.06
N LEU A 22 3.48 -0.70 24.33
CA LEU A 22 4.60 0.25 24.47
C LEU A 22 4.36 1.11 25.72
N ALA A 23 5.31 1.08 26.65
CA ALA A 23 5.25 1.86 27.88
C ALA A 23 6.65 2.33 28.29
N ARG A 24 6.69 3.22 29.27
CA ARG A 24 7.91 3.82 29.78
C ARG A 24 8.22 3.32 31.18
N LEU A 25 9.46 2.92 31.41
CA LEU A 25 9.96 2.61 32.73
C LEU A 25 10.15 3.91 33.55
N PRO A 26 10.10 3.84 34.89
CA PRO A 26 10.62 4.92 35.72
C PRO A 26 12.05 5.28 35.27
N ASP A 27 12.41 6.54 35.34
CA ASP A 27 13.74 7.06 34.99
C ASP A 27 14.19 6.84 33.53
N ALA A 28 13.30 6.38 32.64
CA ALA A 28 13.61 6.21 31.23
C ALA A 28 13.85 7.55 30.51
N PRO A 29 14.74 7.60 29.52
CA PRO A 29 14.98 8.80 28.72
C PRO A 29 13.70 9.37 28.14
N ALA A 30 13.61 10.67 27.96
CA ALA A 30 12.49 11.33 27.31
C ALA A 30 12.36 10.93 25.83
N GLY A 31 11.18 11.09 25.25
CA GLY A 31 10.90 10.80 23.85
C GLY A 31 10.91 9.31 23.49
N SER A 32 11.09 8.99 22.23
CA SER A 32 11.02 7.63 21.71
C SER A 32 12.14 6.71 22.22
N LYS A 33 13.27 7.29 22.65
CA LYS A 33 14.43 6.53 23.14
C LYS A 33 14.20 5.88 24.52
N GLY A 34 13.13 6.22 25.23
CA GLY A 34 12.79 5.67 26.55
C GLY A 34 11.59 4.69 26.51
N ILE A 35 11.22 4.18 25.35
CA ILE A 35 10.08 3.28 25.20
C ILE A 35 10.52 1.83 25.30
N SER A 36 9.90 1.06 26.20
CA SER A 36 10.02 -0.38 26.36
C SER A 36 8.76 -1.10 25.89
N LEU A 37 8.85 -2.40 25.61
CA LEU A 37 7.75 -3.24 25.18
C LEU A 37 7.36 -4.22 26.28
N PHE A 38 6.05 -4.39 26.51
CA PHE A 38 5.50 -5.29 27.51
C PHE A 38 4.44 -6.20 26.90
N LEU A 39 4.46 -7.47 27.28
CA LEU A 39 3.37 -8.39 27.06
C LEU A 39 2.40 -8.31 28.23
N VAL A 40 1.17 -7.87 27.98
CA VAL A 40 0.13 -7.65 28.98
C VAL A 40 -1.07 -8.54 28.66
N PRO A 41 -1.30 -9.63 29.40
CA PRO A 41 -2.44 -10.51 29.16
C PRO A 41 -3.74 -9.91 29.73
N LYS A 42 -4.88 -10.23 29.10
CA LYS A 42 -6.23 -9.92 29.61
C LYS A 42 -6.54 -10.67 30.92
N PHE A 43 -6.19 -11.95 30.97
CA PHE A 43 -6.18 -12.77 32.18
C PHE A 43 -4.75 -13.18 32.47
N LEU A 44 -4.34 -13.11 33.74
CA LEU A 44 -3.01 -13.57 34.16
C LEU A 44 -2.85 -15.06 33.83
N VAL A 45 -1.65 -15.46 33.46
CA VAL A 45 -1.35 -16.85 33.07
C VAL A 45 -0.51 -17.49 34.14
N GLY A 46 -0.95 -18.61 34.66
CA GLY A 46 -0.23 -19.43 35.66
C GLY A 46 1.01 -20.09 35.03
N ALA A 47 1.92 -20.58 35.86
CA ALA A 47 3.13 -21.30 35.44
C ALA A 47 2.82 -22.56 34.63
N ASP A 48 1.66 -23.16 34.83
CA ASP A 48 1.14 -24.34 34.12
C ASP A 48 0.35 -23.97 32.85
N GLY A 49 0.26 -22.68 32.52
CA GLY A 49 -0.51 -22.17 31.36
C GLY A 49 -1.99 -21.95 31.64
N SER A 50 -2.47 -22.22 32.86
CA SER A 50 -3.86 -22.00 33.23
C SER A 50 -4.21 -20.51 33.27
N LEU A 51 -5.48 -20.17 32.99
CA LEU A 51 -6.00 -18.80 33.18
C LEU A 51 -6.21 -18.50 34.64
N GLY A 52 -5.59 -17.41 35.07
CA GLY A 52 -5.73 -16.85 36.42
C GLY A 52 -6.77 -15.73 36.51
N GLU A 53 -6.53 -14.80 37.40
CA GLU A 53 -7.40 -13.66 37.62
C GLU A 53 -7.39 -12.68 36.45
N ARG A 54 -8.48 -11.89 36.33
CA ARG A 54 -8.56 -10.78 35.38
C ARG A 54 -7.49 -9.75 35.72
N ASN A 55 -6.66 -9.45 34.71
CA ASN A 55 -5.67 -8.39 34.83
C ASN A 55 -6.35 -7.01 34.75
N ALA A 56 -5.70 -5.98 35.30
CA ALA A 56 -6.21 -4.62 35.34
C ALA A 56 -6.05 -3.87 34.01
N ILE A 57 -6.51 -4.51 32.93
CA ILE A 57 -6.60 -3.99 31.58
C ILE A 57 -8.05 -4.08 31.09
N PHE A 58 -8.64 -2.95 30.70
CA PHE A 58 -10.07 -2.83 30.43
C PHE A 58 -10.33 -2.09 29.11
N CYS A 59 -11.42 -2.47 28.44
CA CYS A 59 -12.00 -1.68 27.36
C CYS A 59 -12.91 -0.61 27.94
N ALA A 60 -12.52 0.66 27.82
CA ALA A 60 -13.31 1.79 28.31
C ALA A 60 -14.38 2.26 27.31
N GLY A 61 -14.26 1.88 26.04
CA GLY A 61 -15.21 2.24 25.00
C GLY A 61 -14.78 1.74 23.63
N LEU A 62 -15.72 1.82 22.68
CA LEU A 62 -15.51 1.50 21.27
C LEU A 62 -15.61 2.76 20.42
N GLU A 63 -14.77 2.86 19.40
CA GLU A 63 -14.82 3.97 18.45
C GLU A 63 -15.98 3.80 17.46
N HIS A 64 -16.74 4.88 17.23
CA HIS A 64 -17.69 4.98 16.13
C HIS A 64 -16.95 5.42 14.88
N LYS A 65 -16.88 4.56 13.86
CA LYS A 65 -16.00 4.70 12.72
C LYS A 65 -16.76 4.91 11.42
N MET A 66 -16.07 5.48 10.42
CA MET A 66 -16.57 5.61 9.05
C MET A 66 -16.80 4.26 8.36
N GLY A 67 -15.93 3.28 8.63
CA GLY A 67 -15.96 1.95 8.03
C GLY A 67 -15.40 0.89 8.98
N ILE A 68 -15.19 -0.33 8.47
CA ILE A 68 -14.72 -1.50 9.23
C ILE A 68 -15.51 -1.70 10.54
N HIS A 69 -16.82 -1.55 10.46
CA HIS A 69 -17.73 -1.57 11.63
C HIS A 69 -17.70 -2.91 12.38
N GLY A 70 -17.40 -4.02 11.67
CA GLY A 70 -17.27 -5.35 12.25
C GLY A 70 -16.05 -5.54 13.14
N ASN A 71 -15.11 -4.57 13.18
CA ASN A 71 -13.95 -4.63 14.05
C ASN A 71 -14.18 -3.75 15.30
N ALA A 72 -14.06 -4.36 16.50
CA ALA A 72 -14.06 -3.65 17.76
C ALA A 72 -12.76 -2.85 17.91
N THR A 73 -12.81 -1.56 17.58
CA THR A 73 -11.70 -0.63 17.80
C THR A 73 -11.85 -0.01 19.15
N CYS A 74 -10.98 -0.39 20.10
CA CYS A 74 -11.13 -0.16 21.53
C CYS A 74 -10.30 1.01 22.03
N GLN A 75 -10.83 1.66 23.07
CA GLN A 75 -10.06 2.48 24.00
C GLN A 75 -9.68 1.58 25.17
N ILE A 76 -8.40 1.30 25.33
CA ILE A 76 -7.88 0.41 26.39
C ILE A 76 -7.29 1.23 27.51
N VAL A 77 -7.69 0.90 28.74
CA VAL A 77 -7.19 1.51 29.97
C VAL A 77 -6.44 0.47 30.79
N LEU A 78 -5.25 0.87 31.29
CA LEU A 78 -4.38 0.06 32.15
C LEU A 78 -4.28 0.77 33.53
N GLU A 79 -4.83 0.14 34.56
CA GLU A 79 -4.91 0.68 35.95
C GLU A 79 -4.20 -0.26 36.94
N GLY A 80 -2.86 -0.32 36.85
CA GLY A 80 -2.07 -1.27 37.61
C GLY A 80 -1.95 -2.65 36.93
N ALA A 81 -2.17 -2.70 35.62
CA ALA A 81 -2.01 -3.94 34.84
C ALA A 81 -0.60 -4.51 34.96
N VAL A 82 -0.53 -5.81 35.20
CA VAL A 82 0.72 -6.56 35.26
C VAL A 82 1.14 -6.98 33.83
N GLY A 83 2.39 -6.76 33.49
CA GLY A 83 2.95 -7.15 32.20
C GLY A 83 4.41 -7.61 32.32
N THR A 84 4.83 -8.47 31.42
CA THR A 84 6.22 -8.94 31.31
C THR A 84 6.94 -8.15 30.23
N MET A 85 8.12 -7.60 30.55
CA MET A 85 8.93 -6.87 29.59
C MET A 85 9.45 -7.80 28.49
N VAL A 86 9.35 -7.35 27.23
CA VAL A 86 9.84 -8.06 26.06
C VAL A 86 11.09 -7.35 25.53
N GLY A 87 12.19 -8.08 25.49
CA GLY A 87 13.49 -7.54 25.05
C GLY A 87 14.16 -6.64 26.10
N GLU A 88 15.07 -5.77 25.66
CA GLU A 88 15.84 -4.89 26.52
C GLU A 88 15.08 -3.61 26.88
N PRO A 89 15.37 -3.02 28.08
CA PRO A 89 14.84 -1.71 28.44
C PRO A 89 15.15 -0.65 27.38
N ASN A 90 14.17 0.21 27.10
CA ASN A 90 14.29 1.33 26.15
C ASN A 90 14.51 0.92 24.67
N LYS A 91 14.34 -0.37 24.32
CA LYS A 91 14.40 -0.90 22.97
C LYS A 91 13.04 -1.33 22.40
N GLY A 92 11.95 -0.98 23.09
CA GLY A 92 10.60 -1.45 22.76
C GLY A 92 10.13 -1.06 21.36
N LEU A 93 10.49 0.11 20.84
CA LEU A 93 10.14 0.50 19.48
C LEU A 93 10.81 -0.40 18.43
N ALA A 94 12.08 -0.76 18.61
CA ALA A 94 12.78 -1.65 17.68
C ALA A 94 12.11 -3.03 17.65
N ALA A 95 11.73 -3.57 18.81
CA ALA A 95 11.00 -4.83 18.92
C ALA A 95 9.60 -4.74 18.28
N MET A 96 8.87 -3.64 18.48
CA MET A 96 7.55 -3.42 17.88
C MET A 96 7.60 -3.31 16.35
N PHE A 97 8.68 -2.75 15.79
CA PHE A 97 8.83 -2.63 14.33
C PHE A 97 8.88 -3.97 13.59
N VAL A 98 9.28 -5.05 14.26
CA VAL A 98 9.23 -6.40 13.68
C VAL A 98 7.78 -6.75 13.30
N MET A 99 6.84 -6.52 14.21
CA MET A 99 5.40 -6.72 13.95
C MET A 99 4.85 -5.69 12.96
N MET A 100 5.21 -4.40 13.11
CA MET A 100 4.66 -3.33 12.29
C MET A 100 5.05 -3.46 10.80
N ASN A 101 6.22 -4.00 10.48
CA ASN A 101 6.60 -4.23 9.09
C ASN A 101 5.71 -5.30 8.43
N ALA A 102 5.39 -6.37 9.14
CA ALA A 102 4.43 -7.37 8.68
C ALA A 102 3.01 -6.77 8.53
N ALA A 103 2.58 -5.95 9.49
CA ALA A 103 1.29 -5.25 9.45
C ALA A 103 1.19 -4.31 8.24
N ARG A 104 2.26 -3.62 7.86
CA ARG A 104 2.29 -2.74 6.67
C ARG A 104 2.06 -3.51 5.36
N LEU A 105 2.65 -4.69 5.21
CA LEU A 105 2.33 -5.58 4.09
C LEU A 105 0.86 -6.00 4.14
N GLY A 106 0.36 -6.38 5.33
CA GLY A 106 -1.05 -6.73 5.55
C GLY A 106 -2.03 -5.63 5.12
N VAL A 107 -1.73 -4.36 5.42
CA VAL A 107 -2.55 -3.21 4.99
C VAL A 107 -2.53 -3.03 3.46
N GLY A 108 -1.39 -3.25 2.82
CA GLY A 108 -1.31 -3.29 1.35
C GLY A 108 -2.19 -4.39 0.76
N VAL A 109 -2.14 -5.60 1.34
CA VAL A 109 -2.98 -6.74 0.93
C VAL A 109 -4.46 -6.50 1.21
N GLN A 110 -4.83 -5.85 2.32
CA GLN A 110 -6.20 -5.43 2.61
C GLN A 110 -6.73 -4.50 1.52
N SER A 111 -5.94 -3.51 1.11
CA SER A 111 -6.30 -2.59 0.03
C SER A 111 -6.47 -3.31 -1.31
N LEU A 112 -5.60 -4.27 -1.60
CA LEU A 112 -5.70 -5.14 -2.76
C LEU A 112 -7.01 -5.95 -2.74
N GLY A 113 -7.36 -6.56 -1.61
CA GLY A 113 -8.59 -7.34 -1.46
C GLY A 113 -9.84 -6.50 -1.70
N LEU A 114 -9.90 -5.29 -1.14
CA LEU A 114 -11.01 -4.36 -1.36
C LEU A 114 -11.10 -3.90 -2.83
N THR A 115 -9.95 -3.64 -3.47
CA THR A 115 -9.89 -3.30 -4.89
C THR A 115 -10.44 -4.44 -5.76
N GLU A 116 -10.00 -5.66 -5.49
CA GLU A 116 -10.38 -6.85 -6.27
C GLU A 116 -11.88 -7.13 -6.17
N VAL A 117 -12.43 -7.16 -4.95
CA VAL A 117 -13.86 -7.45 -4.77
C VAL A 117 -14.74 -6.35 -5.37
N ALA A 118 -14.36 -5.09 -5.21
CA ALA A 118 -15.08 -3.97 -5.82
C ALA A 118 -15.05 -4.04 -7.36
N TYR A 119 -13.89 -4.36 -7.93
CA TYR A 119 -13.72 -4.54 -9.37
C TYR A 119 -14.58 -5.67 -9.92
N GLN A 120 -14.57 -6.84 -9.29
CA GLN A 120 -15.36 -8.00 -9.76
C GLN A 120 -16.85 -7.67 -9.78
N ASN A 121 -17.38 -7.05 -8.71
CA ASN A 121 -18.77 -6.62 -8.65
C ASN A 121 -19.09 -5.56 -9.74
N ALA A 122 -18.21 -4.56 -9.92
CA ALA A 122 -18.43 -3.51 -10.92
C ALA A 122 -18.44 -4.04 -12.35
N VAL A 123 -17.62 -5.05 -12.67
CA VAL A 123 -17.62 -5.70 -14.00
C VAL A 123 -18.95 -6.40 -14.28
N VAL A 124 -19.49 -7.15 -13.30
CA VAL A 124 -20.78 -7.84 -13.44
C VAL A 124 -21.89 -6.82 -13.69
N TYR A 125 -21.97 -5.79 -12.84
CA TYR A 125 -22.95 -4.71 -13.00
C TYR A 125 -22.83 -4.00 -14.34
N ALA A 126 -21.63 -3.66 -14.79
CA ALA A 126 -21.41 -2.93 -16.05
C ALA A 126 -21.82 -3.74 -17.29
N LYS A 127 -21.74 -5.06 -17.24
CA LYS A 127 -22.20 -5.96 -18.30
C LYS A 127 -23.73 -6.10 -18.35
N ASP A 128 -24.39 -5.99 -17.21
CA ASP A 128 -25.85 -6.19 -17.09
C ASP A 128 -26.62 -4.87 -17.24
N ARG A 129 -26.15 -3.78 -16.62
CA ARG A 129 -26.84 -2.49 -16.62
C ARG A 129 -26.92 -1.89 -18.01
N LEU A 130 -28.14 -1.65 -18.48
CA LEU A 130 -28.42 -1.00 -19.76
C LEU A 130 -28.66 0.48 -19.55
N GLN A 131 -27.92 1.34 -20.28
CA GLN A 131 -28.14 2.78 -20.30
C GLN A 131 -27.43 3.45 -21.48
N MET A 132 -28.12 4.35 -22.15
CA MET A 132 -27.63 5.08 -23.33
C MET A 132 -27.29 4.14 -24.51
N ARG A 133 -26.74 4.72 -25.57
CA ARG A 133 -26.15 4.04 -26.72
C ARG A 133 -24.69 4.45 -26.86
N ALA A 134 -23.85 3.57 -27.33
CA ALA A 134 -22.48 3.93 -27.68
C ALA A 134 -22.48 5.02 -28.76
N LEU A 135 -21.57 5.99 -28.68
CA LEU A 135 -21.46 7.08 -29.66
C LEU A 135 -21.18 6.56 -31.09
N SER A 136 -20.57 5.40 -31.21
CA SER A 136 -20.31 4.70 -32.47
C SER A 136 -21.48 3.86 -32.99
N GLY A 137 -22.69 4.06 -32.45
CA GLY A 137 -23.91 3.34 -32.76
C GLY A 137 -24.19 2.16 -31.80
N PRO A 138 -25.46 1.64 -31.82
CA PRO A 138 -25.88 0.57 -30.91
C PRO A 138 -24.99 -0.65 -30.95
N LYS A 139 -24.63 -1.18 -29.76
CA LYS A 139 -23.86 -2.42 -29.58
C LYS A 139 -24.73 -3.62 -29.24
N ALA A 140 -25.94 -3.35 -28.73
CA ALA A 140 -27.00 -4.33 -28.48
C ALA A 140 -28.30 -3.79 -29.09
N PRO A 141 -28.44 -3.86 -30.43
CA PRO A 141 -29.58 -3.26 -31.15
C PRO A 141 -30.93 -3.87 -30.78
N ASP A 142 -30.95 -5.12 -30.36
CA ASP A 142 -32.12 -5.89 -29.87
C ASP A 142 -32.56 -5.49 -28.45
N LYS A 143 -31.77 -4.70 -27.71
CA LYS A 143 -32.09 -4.26 -26.36
C LYS A 143 -32.50 -2.76 -26.36
N PRO A 144 -33.25 -2.31 -25.33
CA PRO A 144 -33.69 -0.89 -25.24
C PRO A 144 -32.55 0.10 -25.08
N ALA A 145 -31.38 -0.34 -24.58
CA ALA A 145 -30.14 0.44 -24.45
C ALA A 145 -28.94 -0.50 -24.53
N ASP A 146 -27.73 0.06 -24.59
CA ASP A 146 -26.50 -0.74 -24.54
C ASP A 146 -26.09 -1.03 -23.09
N PRO A 147 -25.40 -2.16 -22.83
CA PRO A 147 -24.72 -2.37 -21.56
C PRO A 147 -23.67 -1.27 -21.32
N ILE A 148 -23.61 -0.71 -20.11
CA ILE A 148 -22.73 0.43 -19.84
C ILE A 148 -21.24 0.13 -20.01
N ILE A 149 -20.84 -1.14 -20.02
CA ILE A 149 -19.44 -1.54 -20.30
C ILE A 149 -18.95 -1.13 -21.70
N VAL A 150 -19.85 -0.75 -22.62
CA VAL A 150 -19.45 -0.29 -23.97
C VAL A 150 -18.92 1.16 -23.94
N HIS A 151 -19.19 1.93 -22.87
CA HIS A 151 -18.79 3.31 -22.77
C HIS A 151 -17.31 3.44 -22.36
N PRO A 152 -16.51 4.26 -23.08
CA PRO A 152 -15.06 4.37 -22.82
C PRO A 152 -14.71 4.81 -21.39
N ASP A 153 -15.50 5.69 -20.77
CA ASP A 153 -15.25 6.14 -19.40
C ASP A 153 -15.49 5.04 -18.37
N VAL A 154 -16.58 4.26 -18.53
CA VAL A 154 -16.82 3.07 -17.70
C VAL A 154 -15.68 2.08 -17.84
N ARG A 155 -15.19 1.81 -19.06
CA ARG A 155 -14.02 0.96 -19.28
C ARG A 155 -12.77 1.52 -18.64
N LYS A 156 -12.54 2.83 -18.69
CA LYS A 156 -11.40 3.46 -18.04
C LYS A 156 -11.42 3.20 -16.52
N MET A 157 -12.56 3.39 -15.86
CA MET A 157 -12.72 3.10 -14.42
C MET A 157 -12.44 1.63 -14.11
N LEU A 158 -13.04 0.71 -14.85
CA LEU A 158 -12.82 -0.74 -14.68
C LEU A 158 -11.37 -1.16 -14.95
N MET A 159 -10.77 -0.66 -16.03
CA MET A 159 -9.37 -0.98 -16.36
C MET A 159 -8.39 -0.38 -15.35
N THR A 160 -8.69 0.77 -14.76
CA THR A 160 -7.89 1.36 -13.68
C THR A 160 -7.92 0.46 -12.43
N ALA A 161 -9.11 0.05 -11.98
CA ALA A 161 -9.25 -0.87 -10.85
C ALA A 161 -8.55 -2.21 -11.11
N ARG A 162 -8.70 -2.76 -12.32
CA ARG A 162 -8.03 -4.00 -12.74
C ARG A 162 -6.51 -3.86 -12.71
N ALA A 163 -5.98 -2.78 -13.26
CA ALA A 163 -4.53 -2.56 -13.29
C ALA A 163 -3.97 -2.45 -11.87
N TYR A 164 -4.64 -1.73 -10.98
CA TYR A 164 -4.21 -1.65 -9.58
C TYR A 164 -4.33 -2.98 -8.83
N ALA A 165 -5.36 -3.79 -9.11
CA ALA A 165 -5.49 -5.12 -8.54
C ALA A 165 -4.39 -6.08 -9.04
N GLU A 166 -4.12 -6.11 -10.35
CA GLU A 166 -3.12 -7.02 -10.94
C GLU A 166 -1.68 -6.62 -10.55
N GLY A 167 -1.33 -5.33 -10.69
CA GLY A 167 -0.01 -4.82 -10.28
C GLY A 167 0.20 -4.92 -8.78
N GLY A 168 -0.85 -4.62 -7.99
CA GLY A 168 -0.82 -4.74 -6.52
C GLY A 168 -0.59 -6.18 -6.05
N ARG A 169 -1.23 -7.15 -6.70
CA ARG A 169 -1.01 -8.58 -6.41
C ARG A 169 0.42 -9.01 -6.74
N ALA A 170 0.95 -8.60 -7.88
CA ALA A 170 2.33 -8.91 -8.26
C ALA A 170 3.32 -8.35 -7.22
N LEU A 171 3.17 -7.07 -6.84
CA LEU A 171 4.02 -6.43 -5.83
C LEU A 171 3.89 -7.09 -4.45
N ALA A 172 2.66 -7.34 -3.97
CA ALA A 172 2.43 -7.91 -2.65
C ALA A 172 3.01 -9.33 -2.53
N ILE A 173 2.75 -10.21 -3.51
CA ILE A 173 3.26 -11.59 -3.53
C ILE A 173 4.79 -11.59 -3.66
N TYR A 174 5.35 -10.73 -4.51
CA TYR A 174 6.79 -10.60 -4.64
C TYR A 174 7.45 -10.18 -3.32
N THR A 175 6.87 -9.18 -2.65
CA THR A 175 7.38 -8.73 -1.33
C THR A 175 7.26 -9.82 -0.27
N ALA A 176 6.16 -10.59 -0.25
CA ALA A 176 5.99 -11.73 0.64
C ALA A 176 7.06 -12.81 0.39
N LEU A 177 7.35 -13.13 -0.89
CA LEU A 177 8.41 -14.06 -1.26
C LEU A 177 9.80 -13.59 -0.78
N LEU A 178 10.07 -12.29 -0.86
CA LEU A 178 11.32 -11.72 -0.34
C LEU A 178 11.43 -11.87 1.19
N ILE A 179 10.31 -11.67 1.92
CA ILE A 179 10.25 -11.86 3.37
C ILE A 179 10.52 -13.33 3.71
N ASP A 180 9.92 -14.28 2.99
CA ASP A 180 10.20 -15.70 3.20
C ASP A 180 11.68 -16.03 2.99
N LYS A 181 12.31 -15.46 1.96
CA LYS A 181 13.74 -15.64 1.70
C LYS A 181 14.62 -14.95 2.75
N GLU A 182 14.27 -13.76 3.18
CA GLU A 182 14.95 -13.03 4.26
C GLU A 182 15.02 -13.87 5.54
N LEU A 183 13.93 -14.56 5.88
CA LEU A 183 13.82 -15.34 7.10
C LEU A 183 14.43 -16.72 6.99
N ASN A 184 14.32 -17.39 5.85
CA ASN A 184 14.51 -18.84 5.74
C ASN A 184 15.59 -19.26 4.75
N HIS A 185 16.14 -18.38 3.91
CA HIS A 185 17.13 -18.78 2.90
C HIS A 185 18.44 -19.25 3.60
N PRO A 186 19.06 -20.36 3.17
CA PRO A 186 20.28 -20.88 3.81
C PRO A 186 21.47 -19.92 3.68
N ASP A 187 21.59 -19.22 2.55
CA ASP A 187 22.65 -18.25 2.26
C ASP A 187 22.37 -16.91 2.95
N ALA A 188 23.31 -16.45 3.78
CA ALA A 188 23.22 -15.18 4.51
C ALA A 188 23.26 -13.95 3.61
N ASP A 189 23.97 -13.99 2.50
CA ASP A 189 24.04 -12.87 1.56
C ASP A 189 22.70 -12.69 0.84
N VAL A 190 22.06 -13.79 0.44
CA VAL A 190 20.71 -13.77 -0.13
C VAL A 190 19.70 -13.22 0.88
N ARG A 191 19.78 -13.65 2.16
CA ARG A 191 18.89 -13.07 3.21
C ARG A 191 19.06 -11.57 3.33
N LYS A 192 20.30 -11.09 3.32
CA LYS A 192 20.62 -9.65 3.42
C LYS A 192 20.12 -8.87 2.19
N GLU A 193 20.30 -9.40 1.00
CA GLU A 193 19.79 -8.78 -0.24
C GLU A 193 18.26 -8.67 -0.21
N CYS A 194 17.58 -9.73 0.21
CA CYS A 194 16.13 -9.72 0.36
C CYS A 194 15.68 -8.70 1.43
N ALA A 195 16.35 -8.61 2.57
CA ALA A 195 16.07 -7.62 3.61
C ALA A 195 16.20 -6.17 3.11
N ASP A 196 17.23 -5.87 2.32
CA ASP A 196 17.42 -4.56 1.70
C ASP A 196 16.25 -4.20 0.76
N GLU A 197 15.81 -5.16 -0.04
CA GLU A 197 14.71 -4.95 -0.99
C GLU A 197 13.35 -4.87 -0.29
N VAL A 198 13.09 -5.72 0.72
CA VAL A 198 11.90 -5.63 1.59
C VAL A 198 11.81 -4.26 2.25
N ALA A 199 12.95 -3.78 2.79
CA ALA A 199 13.00 -2.46 3.43
C ALA A 199 12.64 -1.31 2.46
N LEU A 200 13.04 -1.41 1.19
CA LEU A 200 12.67 -0.45 0.14
C LEU A 200 11.19 -0.55 -0.26
N LEU A 201 10.69 -1.78 -0.46
CA LEU A 201 9.35 -2.02 -1.00
C LEU A 201 8.23 -1.84 0.04
N THR A 202 8.47 -2.12 1.33
CA THR A 202 7.44 -2.07 2.37
C THR A 202 6.65 -0.75 2.42
N PRO A 203 7.28 0.45 2.44
CA PRO A 203 6.54 1.70 2.40
C PRO A 203 5.76 1.89 1.10
N ILE A 204 6.28 1.41 -0.04
CA ILE A 204 5.60 1.46 -1.34
C ILE A 204 4.37 0.53 -1.32
N VAL A 205 4.52 -0.71 -0.87
CA VAL A 205 3.39 -1.66 -0.75
C VAL A 205 2.27 -1.02 0.07
N LYS A 206 2.58 -0.50 1.27
CA LYS A 206 1.57 0.06 2.15
C LYS A 206 0.90 1.29 1.56
N ALA A 207 1.66 2.30 1.15
CA ALA A 207 1.11 3.58 0.74
C ALA A 207 0.55 3.55 -0.67
N PHE A 208 1.30 3.04 -1.65
CA PHE A 208 0.84 3.03 -3.03
C PHE A 208 -0.38 2.15 -3.26
N LEU A 209 -0.45 0.97 -2.61
CA LEU A 209 -1.62 0.11 -2.72
C LEU A 209 -2.83 0.70 -2.00
N SER A 210 -2.66 1.36 -0.85
CA SER A 210 -3.79 1.95 -0.12
C SER A 210 -4.35 3.19 -0.81
N ASP A 211 -3.52 4.07 -1.36
CA ASP A 211 -3.96 5.23 -2.14
C ASP A 211 -4.74 4.79 -3.39
N ASN A 212 -4.16 3.85 -4.14
CA ASN A 212 -4.79 3.36 -5.36
C ASN A 212 -6.01 2.46 -5.09
N GLY A 213 -6.03 1.75 -3.98
CA GLY A 213 -7.19 0.98 -3.53
C GLY A 213 -8.40 1.86 -3.25
N TRP A 214 -8.20 3.01 -2.62
CA TRP A 214 -9.28 3.96 -2.41
C TRP A 214 -9.79 4.57 -3.73
N ILE A 215 -8.90 4.92 -4.66
CA ILE A 215 -9.26 5.39 -6.01
C ILE A 215 -10.05 4.31 -6.75
N ALA A 216 -9.58 3.06 -6.72
CA ALA A 216 -10.21 1.95 -7.41
C ALA A 216 -11.60 1.63 -6.86
N THR A 217 -11.77 1.56 -5.54
CA THR A 217 -13.09 1.33 -4.91
C THR A 217 -14.06 2.46 -5.22
N SER A 218 -13.61 3.73 -5.23
CA SER A 218 -14.40 4.88 -5.63
C SER A 218 -14.83 4.80 -7.10
N HIS A 219 -13.93 4.43 -8.01
CA HIS A 219 -14.28 4.19 -9.41
C HIS A 219 -15.31 3.06 -9.57
N CYS A 220 -15.16 1.97 -8.84
CA CYS A 220 -16.10 0.86 -8.90
C CYS A 220 -17.48 1.25 -8.36
N MET A 221 -17.55 2.05 -7.30
CA MET A 221 -18.80 2.64 -6.83
C MET A 221 -19.42 3.57 -7.89
N GLN A 222 -18.61 4.40 -8.57
CA GLN A 222 -19.06 5.30 -9.64
C GLN A 222 -19.66 4.53 -10.83
N VAL A 223 -19.13 3.35 -11.18
CA VAL A 223 -19.70 2.48 -12.23
C VAL A 223 -21.16 2.11 -11.95
N TYR A 224 -21.55 1.99 -10.67
CA TYR A 224 -22.92 1.72 -10.26
C TYR A 224 -23.85 2.94 -10.36
N GLY A 225 -23.31 4.13 -10.57
CA GLY A 225 -24.08 5.39 -10.55
C GLY A 225 -24.80 5.57 -9.21
N GLY A 226 -26.08 5.97 -9.25
CA GLY A 226 -26.88 6.17 -8.03
C GLY A 226 -27.00 4.91 -7.16
N HIS A 227 -27.03 3.72 -7.75
CA HIS A 227 -27.05 2.46 -7.02
C HIS A 227 -25.79 2.28 -6.16
N GLY A 228 -24.61 2.74 -6.61
CA GLY A 228 -23.36 2.63 -5.85
C GLY A 228 -23.36 3.40 -4.54
N PHE A 229 -24.21 4.43 -4.43
CA PHE A 229 -24.35 5.25 -3.22
C PHE A 229 -25.37 4.69 -2.23
N ILE A 230 -26.20 3.72 -2.66
CA ILE A 230 -27.24 3.12 -1.84
C ILE A 230 -26.68 1.94 -1.06
N HIS A 231 -27.00 1.90 0.23
CA HIS A 231 -26.46 0.93 1.19
C HIS A 231 -26.68 -0.53 0.82
N GLU A 232 -27.87 -0.84 0.29
CA GLU A 232 -28.29 -2.19 -0.12
C GLU A 232 -27.43 -2.81 -1.23
N TRP A 233 -26.71 -1.97 -2.01
CA TRP A 233 -25.80 -2.45 -3.06
C TRP A 233 -24.39 -2.76 -2.56
N GLY A 234 -24.02 -2.29 -1.34
CA GLY A 234 -22.78 -2.61 -0.66
C GLY A 234 -21.51 -1.96 -1.24
N MET A 235 -21.59 -1.27 -2.38
CA MET A 235 -20.40 -0.69 -3.01
C MET A 235 -19.81 0.47 -2.24
N GLU A 236 -20.64 1.26 -1.56
CA GLU A 236 -20.23 2.38 -0.73
C GLU A 236 -19.39 1.92 0.47
N GLN A 237 -19.66 0.71 1.00
CA GLN A 237 -18.91 0.14 2.11
C GLN A 237 -17.44 -0.11 1.73
N TYR A 238 -17.16 -0.59 0.52
CA TYR A 238 -15.77 -0.78 0.07
C TYR A 238 -14.98 0.53 0.05
N VAL A 239 -15.62 1.65 -0.31
CA VAL A 239 -15.00 2.98 -0.27
C VAL A 239 -14.73 3.39 1.18
N ARG A 240 -15.71 3.26 2.08
CA ARG A 240 -15.57 3.60 3.50
C ARG A 240 -14.48 2.75 4.18
N ASP A 241 -14.49 1.44 3.94
CA ASP A 241 -13.54 0.50 4.54
C ASP A 241 -12.11 0.67 3.99
N SER A 242 -11.96 1.10 2.73
CA SER A 242 -10.64 1.33 2.15
C SER A 242 -9.95 2.59 2.70
N ARG A 243 -10.71 3.58 3.19
CA ARG A 243 -10.15 4.89 3.59
C ARG A 243 -9.19 4.80 4.78
N ILE A 244 -9.43 3.90 5.72
CA ILE A 244 -8.58 3.71 6.90
C ILE A 244 -7.16 3.23 6.54
N ASN A 245 -7.02 2.50 5.44
CA ASN A 245 -5.75 1.92 5.01
C ASN A 245 -4.66 2.98 4.74
N MET A 246 -5.07 4.22 4.43
CA MET A 246 -4.16 5.35 4.23
C MET A 246 -3.72 6.00 5.54
N ILE A 247 -4.41 5.70 6.65
CA ILE A 247 -4.26 6.41 7.94
C ILE A 247 -3.50 5.57 8.96
N TYR A 248 -3.95 4.33 9.22
CA TYR A 248 -3.38 3.51 10.31
C TYR A 248 -2.10 2.77 9.87
N GLU A 249 -1.42 2.14 10.85
CA GLU A 249 -0.12 1.46 10.69
C GLU A 249 0.99 2.39 10.13
N GLY A 250 0.89 3.66 10.52
CA GLY A 250 1.65 4.76 9.97
C GLY A 250 0.98 5.34 8.73
N THR A 251 0.63 6.62 8.79
CA THR A 251 0.00 7.31 7.65
C THR A 251 0.83 7.19 6.38
N ASN A 252 0.22 7.36 5.22
CA ASN A 252 0.95 7.30 3.94
C ASN A 252 2.06 8.36 3.85
N THR A 253 1.88 9.51 4.50
CA THR A 253 2.95 10.51 4.64
C THR A 253 4.14 9.96 5.43
N ILE A 254 3.90 9.23 6.53
CA ILE A 254 4.98 8.57 7.29
C ILE A 254 5.70 7.51 6.46
N GLN A 255 4.97 6.73 5.65
CA GLN A 255 5.59 5.79 4.70
C GLN A 255 6.46 6.52 3.66
N SER A 256 5.99 7.66 3.17
CA SER A 256 6.70 8.47 2.19
C SER A 256 7.98 9.06 2.76
N LEU A 257 7.94 9.57 3.98
CA LEU A 257 9.12 10.05 4.71
C LEU A 257 10.09 8.89 5.05
N ASP A 258 9.58 7.71 5.38
CA ASP A 258 10.40 6.52 5.61
C ASP A 258 11.12 6.09 4.32
N LEU A 259 10.41 6.06 3.18
CA LEU A 259 11.00 5.74 1.89
C LEU A 259 12.10 6.74 1.52
N LEU A 260 11.73 8.01 1.34
CA LEU A 260 12.67 9.01 0.82
C LEU A 260 13.79 9.33 1.82
N GLY A 261 13.41 9.64 3.06
CA GLY A 261 14.38 10.09 4.07
C GLY A 261 15.29 8.98 4.58
N ARG A 262 14.72 7.83 4.98
CA ARG A 262 15.49 6.76 5.63
C ARG A 262 16.01 5.70 4.68
N LYS A 263 15.15 5.21 3.73
CA LYS A 263 15.49 4.06 2.89
C LYS A 263 16.28 4.45 1.64
N VAL A 264 16.11 5.70 1.17
CA VAL A 264 16.81 6.20 -0.02
C VAL A 264 17.93 7.18 0.37
N LEU A 265 17.62 8.35 0.91
CA LEU A 265 18.67 9.34 1.21
C LEU A 265 19.54 8.91 2.39
N GLY A 266 18.97 8.25 3.40
CA GLY A 266 19.70 7.81 4.60
C GLY A 266 20.76 6.73 4.35
N ASP A 267 20.70 6.00 3.21
CA ASP A 267 21.73 5.03 2.80
C ASP A 267 22.45 5.41 1.50
N ASN A 268 22.42 6.69 1.16
CA ASN A 268 23.01 7.23 -0.08
C ASN A 268 22.49 6.55 -1.36
N GLY A 269 21.24 6.12 -1.33
CA GLY A 269 20.55 5.48 -2.44
C GLY A 269 20.96 4.04 -2.72
N ALA A 270 21.66 3.37 -1.81
CA ALA A 270 22.21 2.03 -2.06
C ALA A 270 21.11 1.00 -2.41
N LYS A 271 20.02 0.97 -1.64
CA LYS A 271 18.88 0.05 -1.91
C LYS A 271 18.18 0.37 -3.23
N LEU A 272 17.92 1.64 -3.49
CA LEU A 272 17.29 2.07 -4.74
C LEU A 272 18.18 1.73 -5.96
N LYS A 273 19.49 1.91 -5.86
CA LYS A 273 20.45 1.55 -6.92
C LYS A 273 20.49 0.05 -7.18
N LYS A 274 20.37 -0.79 -6.12
CA LYS A 274 20.27 -2.25 -6.29
C LYS A 274 19.01 -2.63 -7.06
N PHE A 275 17.86 -2.05 -6.70
CA PHE A 275 16.60 -2.29 -7.42
C PHE A 275 16.66 -1.75 -8.85
N GLY A 276 17.26 -0.57 -9.05
CA GLY A 276 17.50 0.03 -10.37
C GLY A 276 18.36 -0.85 -11.28
N ARG A 277 19.38 -1.53 -10.74
CA ARG A 277 20.18 -2.50 -11.53
C ARG A 277 19.35 -3.68 -12.00
N LYS A 278 18.51 -4.23 -11.13
CA LYS A 278 17.57 -5.32 -11.49
C LYS A 278 16.64 -4.90 -12.64
N ILE A 279 16.18 -3.65 -12.64
CA ILE A 279 15.39 -3.10 -13.74
C ILE A 279 16.24 -2.97 -15.01
N ALA A 280 17.46 -2.45 -14.90
CA ALA A 280 18.36 -2.25 -16.05
C ALA A 280 18.73 -3.57 -16.71
N GLU A 281 19.05 -4.61 -15.93
CA GLU A 281 19.31 -5.96 -16.41
C GLU A 281 18.10 -6.51 -17.19
N PHE A 282 16.90 -6.39 -16.65
CA PHE A 282 15.67 -6.78 -17.33
C PHE A 282 15.44 -6.00 -18.64
N VAL A 283 15.69 -4.69 -18.63
CA VAL A 283 15.56 -3.83 -19.83
C VAL A 283 16.57 -4.23 -20.90
N GLU A 284 17.80 -4.55 -20.53
CA GLU A 284 18.85 -4.99 -21.45
C GLU A 284 18.49 -6.36 -22.08
N GLU A 285 18.07 -7.31 -21.27
CA GLU A 285 17.68 -8.64 -21.73
C GLU A 285 16.48 -8.60 -22.67
N GLU A 286 15.42 -7.87 -22.31
CA GLU A 286 14.15 -7.87 -23.04
C GLU A 286 14.07 -6.80 -24.15
N GLY A 287 14.94 -5.79 -24.12
CA GLY A 287 14.98 -4.71 -25.11
C GLY A 287 15.34 -5.16 -26.54
N ILE A 288 15.88 -6.37 -26.67
CA ILE A 288 16.17 -7.02 -27.97
C ILE A 288 14.87 -7.36 -28.71
N SER A 289 13.80 -7.67 -27.98
CA SER A 289 12.49 -8.01 -28.54
C SER A 289 11.73 -6.75 -28.96
N GLU A 290 11.42 -6.61 -30.26
CA GLU A 290 10.60 -5.50 -30.76
C GLU A 290 9.25 -5.40 -30.03
N ALA A 291 8.62 -6.55 -29.74
CA ALA A 291 7.35 -6.61 -29.03
C ALA A 291 7.44 -6.15 -27.56
N MET A 292 8.63 -6.18 -26.95
CA MET A 292 8.84 -5.71 -25.58
C MET A 292 9.19 -4.23 -25.50
N GLN A 293 9.59 -3.58 -26.59
CA GLN A 293 10.01 -2.19 -26.56
C GLN A 293 8.92 -1.23 -26.08
N GLU A 294 7.64 -1.52 -26.34
CA GLU A 294 6.51 -0.72 -25.83
C GLU A 294 6.43 -0.68 -24.29
N PHE A 295 7.10 -1.63 -23.60
CA PHE A 295 7.12 -1.75 -22.13
C PHE A 295 8.46 -1.35 -21.53
N VAL A 296 9.57 -1.83 -22.13
CA VAL A 296 10.91 -1.62 -21.56
C VAL A 296 11.45 -0.20 -21.81
N ASN A 297 11.11 0.45 -22.93
CA ASN A 297 11.55 1.81 -23.19
C ASN A 297 10.99 2.83 -22.17
N PRO A 298 9.66 2.88 -21.90
CA PRO A 298 9.14 3.80 -20.88
C PRO A 298 9.57 3.39 -19.47
N LEU A 299 9.83 2.11 -19.20
CA LEU A 299 10.38 1.65 -17.92
C LEU A 299 11.80 2.19 -17.70
N ALA A 300 12.69 2.07 -18.69
CA ALA A 300 14.05 2.60 -18.66
C ALA A 300 14.05 4.13 -18.49
N GLU A 301 13.22 4.82 -19.27
CA GLU A 301 13.08 6.28 -19.17
C GLU A 301 12.64 6.74 -17.76
N LEU A 302 11.70 6.02 -17.15
CA LEU A 302 11.27 6.33 -15.78
C LEU A 302 12.36 6.02 -14.75
N GLY A 303 13.11 4.93 -14.90
CA GLY A 303 14.27 4.60 -14.07
C GLY A 303 15.32 5.71 -14.05
N ASP A 304 15.66 6.24 -15.22
CA ASP A 304 16.56 7.38 -15.35
C ASP A 304 16.02 8.65 -14.69
N LYS A 305 14.73 8.94 -14.88
CA LYS A 305 14.07 10.08 -14.27
C LYS A 305 14.06 9.98 -12.74
N VAL A 306 13.79 8.81 -12.18
CA VAL A 306 13.82 8.57 -10.73
C VAL A 306 15.23 8.76 -10.18
N THR A 307 16.25 8.26 -10.86
CA THR A 307 17.66 8.42 -10.46
C THR A 307 18.06 9.92 -10.41
N LYS A 308 17.71 10.68 -11.46
CA LYS A 308 17.97 12.12 -11.51
C LYS A 308 17.19 12.87 -10.44
N LEU A 309 15.90 12.59 -10.29
CA LEU A 309 15.04 13.21 -9.29
C LEU A 309 15.56 12.96 -7.87
N THR A 310 15.98 11.73 -7.56
CA THR A 310 16.56 11.38 -6.25
C THR A 310 17.80 12.21 -5.95
N THR A 311 18.69 12.40 -6.94
CA THR A 311 19.88 13.23 -6.79
C THR A 311 19.52 14.70 -6.58
N GLU A 312 18.59 15.25 -7.35
CA GLU A 312 18.10 16.62 -7.22
C GLU A 312 17.52 16.91 -5.83
N ILE A 313 16.65 16.00 -5.34
CA ILE A 313 16.06 16.12 -3.99
C ILE A 313 17.16 16.01 -2.92
N GLY A 314 18.10 15.07 -3.06
CA GLY A 314 19.21 14.90 -2.12
C GLY A 314 20.07 16.15 -1.99
N MET A 315 20.37 16.82 -3.11
CA MET A 315 21.12 18.08 -3.09
C MET A 315 20.37 19.20 -2.37
N LYS A 316 19.05 19.33 -2.60
CA LYS A 316 18.22 20.31 -1.89
C LYS A 316 18.12 19.98 -0.39
N ALA A 317 17.92 18.71 -0.06
CA ALA A 317 17.81 18.24 1.32
C ALA A 317 19.08 18.43 2.13
N PHE A 318 20.26 18.45 1.49
CA PHE A 318 21.51 18.78 2.14
C PHE A 318 21.56 20.25 2.61
N GLN A 319 20.92 21.14 1.90
CA GLN A 319 20.81 22.56 2.26
C GLN A 319 19.66 22.81 3.25
N ASN A 320 18.52 22.18 3.00
CA ASN A 320 17.33 22.28 3.85
C ASN A 320 16.63 20.90 3.96
N PRO A 321 16.70 20.24 5.14
CA PRO A 321 16.08 18.92 5.35
C PRO A 321 14.55 18.87 5.09
N ASP A 322 13.85 20.00 5.19
CA ASP A 322 12.40 20.07 4.97
C ASP A 322 12.01 19.84 3.50
N GLU A 323 12.94 19.96 2.56
CA GLU A 323 12.75 19.57 1.16
C GLU A 323 12.40 18.08 1.00
N VAL A 324 12.84 17.21 1.95
CA VAL A 324 12.43 15.82 1.99
C VAL A 324 10.91 15.72 2.23
N GLY A 325 10.39 16.50 3.18
CA GLY A 325 8.96 16.52 3.50
C GLY A 325 8.12 17.03 2.32
N ALA A 326 8.61 18.04 1.61
CA ALA A 326 7.92 18.62 0.47
C ALA A 326 7.80 17.65 -0.71
N ALA A 327 8.78 16.78 -0.94
CA ALA A 327 8.81 15.86 -2.07
C ALA A 327 8.28 14.45 -1.76
N ALA A 328 8.28 14.03 -0.48
CA ALA A 328 8.18 12.63 -0.09
C ALA A 328 6.94 11.90 -0.65
N VAL A 329 5.77 12.52 -0.61
CA VAL A 329 4.49 11.89 -1.00
C VAL A 329 4.49 11.63 -2.51
N ASP A 330 4.78 12.64 -3.31
CA ASP A 330 4.84 12.53 -4.76
C ASP A 330 5.97 11.59 -5.21
N TYR A 331 7.12 11.66 -4.53
CA TYR A 331 8.25 10.76 -4.77
C TYR A 331 7.89 9.30 -4.53
N LEU A 332 7.21 8.97 -3.42
CA LEU A 332 6.75 7.62 -3.17
C LEU A 332 5.81 7.14 -4.29
N ARG A 333 4.90 8.00 -4.75
CA ARG A 333 3.98 7.66 -5.83
C ARG A 333 4.72 7.42 -7.15
N VAL A 334 5.76 8.21 -7.47
CA VAL A 334 6.66 7.96 -8.63
C VAL A 334 7.37 6.61 -8.50
N CYS A 335 7.93 6.30 -7.32
CA CYS A 335 8.57 5.01 -7.07
C CYS A 335 7.58 3.84 -7.17
N GLY A 336 6.35 4.02 -6.70
CA GLY A 336 5.27 3.03 -6.85
C GLY A 336 4.96 2.73 -8.32
N HIS A 337 4.90 3.76 -9.14
CA HIS A 337 4.75 3.58 -10.59
C HIS A 337 5.96 2.91 -11.24
N LEU A 338 7.18 3.20 -10.82
CA LEU A 338 8.38 2.52 -11.32
C LEU A 338 8.32 1.01 -11.02
N VAL A 339 7.96 0.65 -9.80
CA VAL A 339 7.82 -0.75 -9.39
C VAL A 339 6.69 -1.44 -10.16
N PHE A 340 5.55 -0.79 -10.33
CA PHE A 340 4.45 -1.34 -11.12
C PHE A 340 4.81 -1.50 -12.59
N ALA A 341 5.49 -0.51 -13.19
CA ALA A 341 5.96 -0.60 -14.57
C ALA A 341 6.89 -1.81 -14.78
N TYR A 342 7.79 -2.07 -13.83
CA TYR A 342 8.64 -3.26 -13.84
C TYR A 342 7.81 -4.56 -13.80
N PHE A 343 6.83 -4.67 -12.91
CA PHE A 343 5.98 -5.86 -12.85
C PHE A 343 5.08 -6.01 -14.07
N PHE A 344 4.52 -4.92 -14.60
CA PHE A 344 3.72 -4.99 -15.82
C PHE A 344 4.56 -5.38 -17.05
N ALA A 345 5.80 -4.91 -17.16
CA ALA A 345 6.71 -5.34 -18.23
C ALA A 345 7.02 -6.85 -18.11
N ARG A 346 7.26 -7.37 -16.90
CA ARG A 346 7.44 -8.81 -16.66
C ARG A 346 6.19 -9.63 -17.00
N MET A 347 5.00 -9.15 -16.61
CA MET A 347 3.74 -9.81 -16.98
C MET A 347 3.49 -9.77 -18.48
N ALA A 348 3.85 -8.68 -19.15
CA ALA A 348 3.76 -8.55 -20.61
C ALA A 348 4.67 -9.54 -21.34
N LYS A 349 5.93 -9.73 -20.86
CA LYS A 349 6.85 -10.76 -21.37
C LYS A 349 6.18 -12.13 -21.40
N VAL A 350 5.72 -12.59 -20.23
CA VAL A 350 5.06 -13.90 -20.11
C VAL A 350 3.81 -13.98 -20.99
N ALA A 351 3.03 -12.91 -21.07
CA ALA A 351 1.83 -12.89 -21.91
C ALA A 351 2.16 -12.94 -23.42
N LEU A 352 3.27 -12.36 -23.85
CA LEU A 352 3.74 -12.43 -25.23
C LEU A 352 4.30 -13.82 -25.58
N GLU A 353 4.99 -14.48 -24.64
CA GLU A 353 5.46 -15.86 -24.81
C GLU A 353 4.29 -16.86 -25.03
N HIS A 354 3.13 -16.56 -24.46
CA HIS A 354 1.92 -17.39 -24.55
C HIS A 354 0.82 -16.81 -25.46
N LYS A 355 1.14 -15.83 -26.33
CA LYS A 355 0.16 -15.13 -27.17
C LYS A 355 -0.64 -16.07 -28.09
N ASP A 356 -0.01 -17.14 -28.55
CA ASP A 356 -0.59 -18.10 -29.49
C ASP A 356 -1.24 -19.32 -28.80
N SER A 357 -1.30 -19.35 -27.45
CA SER A 357 -1.93 -20.43 -26.69
C SER A 357 -3.45 -20.52 -26.85
N GLY A 358 -4.07 -19.47 -27.38
CA GLY A 358 -5.53 -19.34 -27.45
C GLY A 358 -6.20 -18.95 -26.13
N GLU A 359 -5.44 -18.84 -25.02
CA GLU A 359 -5.98 -18.48 -23.72
C GLU A 359 -6.27 -16.99 -23.60
N THR A 360 -7.51 -16.67 -23.28
CA THR A 360 -7.97 -15.29 -23.08
C THR A 360 -7.26 -14.59 -21.91
N PHE A 361 -6.71 -15.37 -20.97
CA PHE A 361 -5.96 -14.88 -19.83
C PHE A 361 -4.75 -14.04 -20.25
N TYR A 362 -3.88 -14.58 -21.10
CA TYR A 362 -2.67 -13.87 -21.54
C TYR A 362 -3.00 -12.64 -22.38
N LYS A 363 -4.01 -12.75 -23.26
CA LYS A 363 -4.51 -11.59 -24.02
C LYS A 363 -5.00 -10.47 -23.07
N ALA A 364 -5.71 -10.83 -22.01
CA ALA A 364 -6.22 -9.88 -21.03
C ALA A 364 -5.07 -9.23 -20.24
N LYS A 365 -4.04 -10.01 -19.84
CA LYS A 365 -2.84 -9.49 -19.16
C LYS A 365 -2.09 -8.48 -20.02
N LEU A 366 -1.83 -8.82 -21.27
CA LEU A 366 -1.16 -7.92 -22.21
C LEU A 366 -1.95 -6.62 -22.44
N THR A 367 -3.28 -6.73 -22.57
CA THR A 367 -4.17 -5.56 -22.70
C THR A 367 -4.13 -4.67 -21.46
N THR A 368 -4.10 -5.27 -20.25
CA THR A 368 -4.00 -4.53 -18.98
C THR A 368 -2.63 -3.83 -18.87
N ALA A 369 -1.55 -4.51 -19.26
CA ALA A 369 -0.21 -3.91 -19.28
C ALA A 369 -0.17 -2.68 -20.21
N ARG A 370 -0.66 -2.80 -21.44
CA ARG A 370 -0.74 -1.67 -22.39
C ARG A 370 -1.56 -0.51 -21.86
N PHE A 371 -2.70 -0.81 -21.21
CA PHE A 371 -3.52 0.22 -20.56
C PHE A 371 -2.73 0.94 -19.46
N TYR A 372 -2.01 0.19 -18.62
CA TYR A 372 -1.20 0.76 -17.55
C TYR A 372 -0.16 1.75 -18.10
N PHE A 373 0.63 1.32 -19.08
CA PHE A 373 1.66 2.17 -19.69
C PHE A 373 1.08 3.39 -20.40
N ALA A 374 -0.06 3.25 -21.07
CA ALA A 374 -0.66 4.34 -21.85
C ALA A 374 -1.49 5.33 -21.02
N LYS A 375 -2.09 4.89 -19.90
CA LYS A 375 -3.12 5.68 -19.20
C LYS A 375 -2.80 5.99 -17.74
N LEU A 376 -1.98 5.18 -17.06
CA LEU A 376 -1.66 5.37 -15.66
C LEU A 376 -0.23 5.84 -15.44
N LEU A 377 0.74 5.23 -16.09
CA LEU A 377 2.15 5.59 -15.98
C LEU A 377 2.44 7.07 -16.31
N PRO A 378 1.77 7.73 -17.27
CA PRO A 378 2.01 9.15 -17.57
C PRO A 378 1.78 10.13 -16.42
N GLU A 379 1.06 9.74 -15.35
CA GLU A 379 0.92 10.53 -14.13
C GLU A 379 2.28 10.94 -13.55
N THR A 380 3.28 10.08 -13.70
CA THR A 380 4.64 10.33 -13.19
C THR A 380 5.26 11.63 -13.69
N ALA A 381 4.89 12.11 -14.88
CA ALA A 381 5.41 13.36 -15.42
C ALA A 381 4.98 14.58 -14.57
N GLY A 382 3.72 14.60 -14.13
CA GLY A 382 3.19 15.62 -13.22
C GLY A 382 3.83 15.53 -11.83
N LEU A 383 3.90 14.33 -11.27
CA LEU A 383 4.47 14.07 -9.95
C LEU A 383 5.97 14.46 -9.86
N ILE A 384 6.76 14.16 -10.88
CA ILE A 384 8.16 14.57 -10.95
C ILE A 384 8.28 16.09 -10.97
N ARG A 385 7.38 16.78 -11.68
CA ARG A 385 7.36 18.24 -11.71
C ARG A 385 7.01 18.83 -10.35
N THR A 386 6.04 18.28 -9.63
CA THR A 386 5.66 18.73 -8.28
C THR A 386 6.76 18.47 -7.26
N CYS A 387 7.44 17.31 -7.30
CA CYS A 387 8.66 17.08 -6.48
C CYS A 387 9.71 18.17 -6.69
N ARG A 388 9.93 18.61 -7.94
CA ARG A 388 10.92 19.65 -8.28
C ARG A 388 10.53 21.04 -7.80
N ALA A 389 9.24 21.31 -7.63
CA ALA A 389 8.76 22.60 -7.11
C ALA A 389 9.32 22.90 -5.70
N GLY A 390 9.56 21.85 -4.91
CA GLY A 390 10.23 21.96 -3.61
C GLY A 390 9.36 22.58 -2.53
N LEU A 391 10.02 23.08 -1.48
CA LEU A 391 9.41 23.51 -0.24
C LEU A 391 8.69 24.87 -0.33
N ALA A 392 9.25 25.82 -1.11
CA ALA A 392 8.79 27.23 -1.09
C ALA A 392 7.28 27.40 -1.31
N PRO A 393 6.63 26.81 -2.34
CA PRO A 393 5.19 26.96 -2.55
C PRO A 393 4.30 26.45 -1.41
N LEU A 394 4.85 25.56 -0.55
CA LEU A 394 4.13 25.01 0.59
C LEU A 394 4.25 25.86 1.85
N MET A 395 5.37 26.57 2.01
CA MET A 395 5.70 27.28 3.25
C MET A 395 5.67 28.80 3.12
N GLU A 396 5.33 29.35 1.94
CA GLU A 396 5.19 30.78 1.72
C GLU A 396 3.97 31.37 2.43
N MET A 397 2.92 30.56 2.66
CA MET A 397 1.72 31.02 3.34
C MET A 397 1.96 31.05 4.85
N ASP A 398 1.80 32.21 5.45
CA ASP A 398 1.84 32.37 6.90
C ASP A 398 0.67 31.62 7.55
N GLU A 399 0.93 30.97 8.72
CA GLU A 399 -0.10 30.22 9.45
C GLU A 399 -1.34 31.05 9.77
N ALA A 400 -1.18 32.37 9.98
CA ALA A 400 -2.28 33.27 10.24
C ALA A 400 -3.21 33.52 9.04
N LEU A 401 -2.83 33.06 7.84
CA LEU A 401 -3.62 33.20 6.62
C LEU A 401 -4.45 31.95 6.27
N PHE A 402 -4.29 30.83 7.01
CA PHE A 402 -5.17 29.67 6.92
C PHE A 402 -6.44 29.89 7.73
#